data_008bf432aadcb87264b41348c746fa29
#
_entry.id   008bf432aadcb87264b41348c746fa29
#
_cell.length_a   1.000
_cell.length_b   1.000
_cell.length_c   1.000
_cell.angle_alpha   90.00
_cell.angle_beta   90.00
_cell.angle_gamma   90.00
#
_symmetry.space_group_name_H-M   'P 1'
#
loop_
_entity.id
_entity.type
_entity.pdbx_description
1 polymer ?
#
loop_
_entity_poly.entity_id
_entity_poly.type
_entity_poly.pdbx_seq_one_letter_code
_entity_poly.pdbx_strand_id
1 'polypeptide(L)'
;ALPHPLTPETAVLAVSRQRQRELLAGVGVAQPRSIVCRTMDEVTEAAAAIGYPVVVEAPDRAGERGVALAADRDALVAAAAAALPESRGEYCLVEAFVPGRRVTVNAFSLDGKFVPLTVTDRGQAPPPAFGVPLAHLWPAELDPLEVGAAVETAAAAARALGIERGPTTTQIILGDDGALLAKLSARVGGGHDAELCRVALGVDLNALAVAAALGEDVHRHELAPTAQVGGACVRFLVAPPGALREVRGLERAAAVEGVRGIRVYRKPGHVFHELRRASDRAGAILATGDTRGDAHAAANEAAARIDFVTGAVEALA
;
A
#
# COMPACT_ATOMS: atom_id res chain seq x y z
N ALA A 1 -22.73 20.33 9.93
CA ALA A 1 -21.93 19.23 9.38
C ALA A 1 -20.54 19.30 10.02
N LEU A 2 -19.93 18.16 10.29
CA LEU A 2 -18.53 18.15 10.73
C LEU A 2 -17.64 18.58 9.55
N PRO A 3 -16.57 19.35 9.78
CA PRO A 3 -15.61 19.68 8.73
C PRO A 3 -15.00 18.40 8.17
N HIS A 4 -14.74 18.37 6.87
CA HIS A 4 -14.08 17.26 6.20
C HIS A 4 -13.20 17.80 5.08
N PRO A 5 -11.96 17.29 4.91
CA PRO A 5 -11.02 17.80 3.91
C PRO A 5 -11.42 17.49 2.45
N LEU A 6 -12.33 16.55 2.25
CA LEU A 6 -12.83 16.17 0.92
C LEU A 6 -14.29 16.58 0.76
N THR A 7 -14.67 17.02 -0.43
CA THR A 7 -16.09 17.15 -0.79
C THR A 7 -16.75 15.76 -0.89
N PRO A 8 -18.08 15.65 -0.79
CA PRO A 8 -18.77 14.37 -0.98
C PRO A 8 -18.45 13.71 -2.32
N GLU A 9 -18.34 14.49 -3.39
CA GLU A 9 -18.00 14.03 -4.73
C GLU A 9 -16.59 13.45 -4.77
N THR A 10 -15.61 14.19 -4.24
CA THR A 10 -14.21 13.73 -4.14
C THR A 10 -14.12 12.46 -3.27
N ALA A 11 -14.86 12.40 -2.17
CA ALA A 11 -14.86 11.21 -1.30
C ALA A 11 -15.39 9.97 -2.04
N VAL A 12 -16.46 10.10 -2.84
CA VAL A 12 -17.00 9.02 -3.67
C VAL A 12 -15.99 8.57 -4.72
N LEU A 13 -15.34 9.51 -5.40
CA LEU A 13 -14.28 9.22 -6.38
C LEU A 13 -13.08 8.52 -5.71
N ALA A 14 -12.65 9.01 -4.54
CA ALA A 14 -11.48 8.49 -3.84
C ALA A 14 -11.63 7.05 -3.35
N VAL A 15 -12.86 6.54 -3.18
CA VAL A 15 -13.12 5.17 -2.71
C VAL A 15 -13.55 4.21 -3.83
N SER A 16 -14.00 4.71 -4.98
CA SER A 16 -14.44 3.91 -6.12
C SER A 16 -13.34 3.76 -7.16
N ARG A 17 -12.70 2.61 -7.21
CA ARG A 17 -11.65 2.31 -8.19
C ARG A 17 -12.17 2.45 -9.64
N GLN A 18 -13.37 1.96 -9.90
CA GLN A 18 -13.98 2.07 -11.21
C GLN A 18 -14.07 3.54 -11.65
N ARG A 19 -14.67 4.40 -10.82
CA ARG A 19 -14.81 5.82 -11.15
C ARG A 19 -13.46 6.54 -11.27
N GLN A 20 -12.47 6.14 -10.46
CA GLN A 20 -11.10 6.65 -10.63
C GLN A 20 -10.56 6.31 -12.01
N ARG A 21 -10.68 5.03 -12.44
CA ARG A 21 -10.20 4.57 -13.74
C ARG A 21 -10.83 5.37 -14.88
N GLU A 22 -12.15 5.54 -14.85
CA GLU A 22 -12.92 6.27 -15.84
C GLU A 22 -12.49 7.75 -15.93
N LEU A 23 -12.49 8.43 -14.76
CA LEU A 23 -12.11 9.84 -14.69
C LEU A 23 -10.67 10.08 -15.15
N LEU A 24 -9.73 9.29 -14.64
CA LEU A 24 -8.31 9.46 -14.89
C LEU A 24 -7.93 9.14 -16.33
N ALA A 25 -8.62 8.18 -16.97
CA ALA A 25 -8.48 7.93 -18.40
C ALA A 25 -8.93 9.15 -19.23
N GLY A 26 -10.04 9.78 -18.83
CA GLY A 26 -10.58 10.97 -19.51
C GLY A 26 -9.67 12.19 -19.46
N VAL A 27 -8.76 12.28 -18.48
CA VAL A 27 -7.79 13.38 -18.33
C VAL A 27 -6.35 12.98 -18.68
N GLY A 28 -6.16 11.78 -19.24
CA GLY A 28 -4.85 11.34 -19.74
C GLY A 28 -3.85 10.91 -18.68
N VAL A 29 -4.29 10.58 -17.45
CA VAL A 29 -3.40 9.99 -16.45
C VAL A 29 -3.13 8.53 -16.81
N ALA A 30 -1.87 8.20 -17.05
CA ALA A 30 -1.46 6.85 -17.44
C ALA A 30 -1.77 5.82 -16.33
N GLN A 31 -2.39 4.71 -16.73
CA GLN A 31 -2.81 3.63 -15.83
C GLN A 31 -2.91 2.31 -16.61
N PRO A 32 -2.86 1.14 -15.94
CA PRO A 32 -3.08 -0.13 -16.62
C PRO A 32 -4.45 -0.17 -17.30
N ARG A 33 -4.53 -0.78 -18.49
CA ARG A 33 -5.82 -1.06 -19.13
C ARG A 33 -6.66 -1.92 -18.19
N SER A 34 -7.91 -1.54 -17.98
CA SER A 34 -8.80 -2.23 -17.04
C SER A 34 -10.22 -2.35 -17.60
N ILE A 35 -10.91 -3.42 -17.24
CA ILE A 35 -12.30 -3.71 -17.61
C ILE A 35 -13.04 -4.12 -16.34
N VAL A 36 -14.22 -3.54 -16.13
CA VAL A 36 -15.16 -3.92 -15.05
C VAL A 36 -15.93 -5.15 -15.44
N CYS A 37 -15.99 -6.17 -14.59
CA CYS A 37 -16.65 -7.43 -14.86
C CYS A 37 -17.55 -7.83 -13.68
N ARG A 38 -18.77 -8.32 -13.99
CA ARG A 38 -19.77 -8.76 -13.00
C ARG A 38 -20.02 -10.25 -13.07
N THR A 39 -19.72 -10.87 -14.21
CA THR A 39 -19.92 -12.29 -14.47
C THR A 39 -18.62 -12.96 -14.88
N MET A 40 -18.57 -14.28 -14.76
CA MET A 40 -17.41 -15.06 -15.19
C MET A 40 -17.17 -14.97 -16.71
N ASP A 41 -18.24 -14.85 -17.49
CA ASP A 41 -18.14 -14.68 -18.95
C ASP A 41 -17.48 -13.34 -19.29
N GLU A 42 -17.92 -12.24 -18.65
CA GLU A 42 -17.29 -10.92 -18.80
C GLU A 42 -15.81 -10.93 -18.38
N VAL A 43 -15.45 -11.64 -17.31
CA VAL A 43 -14.06 -11.82 -16.87
C VAL A 43 -13.23 -12.52 -17.95
N THR A 44 -13.77 -13.57 -18.53
CA THR A 44 -13.09 -14.35 -19.58
C THR A 44 -12.90 -13.52 -20.86
N GLU A 45 -13.92 -12.77 -21.27
CA GLU A 45 -13.87 -11.87 -22.42
C GLU A 45 -12.89 -10.72 -22.18
N ALA A 46 -12.90 -10.13 -20.98
CA ALA A 46 -11.97 -9.07 -20.59
C ALA A 46 -10.51 -9.53 -20.64
N ALA A 47 -10.23 -10.71 -20.08
CA ALA A 47 -8.88 -11.28 -20.12
C ALA A 47 -8.42 -11.61 -21.53
N ALA A 48 -9.32 -12.11 -22.40
CA ALA A 48 -9.01 -12.35 -23.79
C ALA A 48 -8.74 -11.04 -24.57
N ALA A 49 -9.47 -9.96 -24.24
CA ALA A 49 -9.28 -8.65 -24.87
C ALA A 49 -8.01 -7.92 -24.39
N ILE A 50 -7.60 -8.13 -23.13
CA ILE A 50 -6.39 -7.51 -22.55
C ILE A 50 -5.15 -8.31 -22.93
N GLY A 51 -5.21 -9.64 -22.86
CA GLY A 51 -4.07 -10.56 -22.99
C GLY A 51 -3.46 -10.91 -21.63
N TYR A 52 -3.05 -12.18 -21.47
CA TYR A 52 -2.38 -12.64 -20.24
C TYR A 52 -0.91 -12.19 -20.18
N PRO A 53 -0.36 -11.99 -18.96
CA PRO A 53 -1.04 -12.14 -17.67
C PRO A 53 -1.94 -10.93 -17.34
N VAL A 54 -2.97 -11.19 -16.53
CA VAL A 54 -3.87 -10.14 -16.03
C VAL A 54 -3.92 -10.15 -14.49
N VAL A 55 -4.29 -9.00 -13.91
CA VAL A 55 -4.58 -8.89 -12.48
C VAL A 55 -6.10 -8.82 -12.32
N VAL A 56 -6.64 -9.65 -11.43
CA VAL A 56 -8.04 -9.57 -11.01
C VAL A 56 -8.08 -8.96 -9.62
N GLU A 57 -8.93 -7.96 -9.39
CA GLU A 57 -9.06 -7.34 -8.08
C GLU A 57 -10.53 -7.04 -7.69
N ALA A 58 -10.81 -7.13 -6.38
CA ALA A 58 -12.02 -6.57 -5.78
C ALA A 58 -11.80 -5.07 -5.53
N PRO A 59 -12.41 -4.16 -6.31
CA PRO A 59 -11.98 -2.76 -6.40
C PRO A 59 -12.37 -1.89 -5.21
N ASP A 60 -13.26 -2.37 -4.36
CA ASP A 60 -13.81 -1.68 -3.19
C ASP A 60 -13.25 -2.22 -1.87
N ARG A 61 -12.14 -2.97 -1.94
CA ARG A 61 -11.46 -3.54 -0.78
C ARG A 61 -10.08 -2.93 -0.57
N ALA A 62 -9.65 -2.93 0.70
CA ALA A 62 -8.31 -2.53 1.10
C ALA A 62 -7.48 -3.74 1.54
N GLY A 63 -6.15 -3.60 1.53
CA GLY A 63 -5.24 -4.62 2.05
C GLY A 63 -5.05 -5.82 1.13
N GLU A 64 -5.16 -5.61 -0.16
CA GLU A 64 -4.95 -6.59 -1.23
C GLU A 64 -5.88 -7.82 -1.10
N ARG A 65 -7.10 -7.60 -0.57
CA ARG A 65 -8.15 -8.63 -0.54
C ARG A 65 -8.78 -8.79 -1.91
N GLY A 66 -8.91 -10.05 -2.36
CA GLY A 66 -9.44 -10.36 -3.68
C GLY A 66 -8.56 -9.82 -4.81
N VAL A 67 -7.23 -9.76 -4.60
CA VAL A 67 -6.26 -9.37 -5.63
C VAL A 67 -5.40 -10.57 -5.97
N ALA A 68 -5.35 -10.94 -7.24
CA ALA A 68 -4.55 -12.06 -7.72
C ALA A 68 -4.01 -11.80 -9.13
N LEU A 69 -2.82 -12.35 -9.41
CA LEU A 69 -2.26 -12.46 -10.76
C LEU A 69 -2.76 -13.73 -11.41
N ALA A 70 -3.31 -13.62 -12.61
CA ALA A 70 -3.70 -14.75 -13.45
C ALA A 70 -2.80 -14.82 -14.69
N ALA A 71 -1.97 -15.85 -14.72
CA ALA A 71 -1.06 -16.08 -15.83
C ALA A 71 -1.76 -16.78 -17.03
N ASP A 72 -2.87 -17.46 -16.76
CA ASP A 72 -3.64 -18.25 -17.72
C ASP A 72 -5.12 -18.30 -17.31
N ARG A 73 -5.91 -19.07 -18.07
CA ARG A 73 -7.35 -19.20 -17.87
C ARG A 73 -7.71 -19.87 -16.56
N ASP A 74 -6.96 -20.87 -16.12
CA ASP A 74 -7.29 -21.63 -14.88
C ASP A 74 -7.02 -20.72 -13.65
N ALA A 75 -5.91 -20.00 -13.65
CA ALA A 75 -5.61 -18.99 -12.65
C ALA A 75 -6.64 -17.84 -12.67
N LEU A 76 -7.16 -17.45 -13.84
CA LEU A 76 -8.19 -16.43 -13.98
C LEU A 76 -9.49 -16.82 -13.28
N VAL A 77 -9.95 -18.06 -13.51
CA VAL A 77 -11.17 -18.59 -12.89
C VAL A 77 -11.05 -18.58 -11.36
N ALA A 78 -9.91 -19.05 -10.82
CA ALA A 78 -9.66 -19.03 -9.38
C ALA A 78 -9.60 -17.61 -8.81
N ALA A 79 -8.93 -16.67 -9.52
CA ALA A 79 -8.83 -15.27 -9.13
C ALA A 79 -10.20 -14.58 -9.10
N ALA A 80 -11.01 -14.76 -10.13
CA ALA A 80 -12.35 -14.17 -10.21
C ALA A 80 -13.31 -14.75 -9.16
N ALA A 81 -13.27 -16.07 -8.93
CA ALA A 81 -14.04 -16.73 -7.88
C ALA A 81 -13.70 -16.22 -6.47
N ALA A 82 -12.45 -15.76 -6.26
CA ALA A 82 -12.04 -15.14 -5.01
C ALA A 82 -12.41 -13.64 -4.95
N ALA A 83 -12.32 -12.89 -6.06
CA ALA A 83 -12.52 -11.44 -6.09
C ALA A 83 -13.99 -11.04 -6.03
N LEU A 84 -14.87 -11.70 -6.79
CA LEU A 84 -16.30 -11.35 -6.90
C LEU A 84 -17.02 -11.35 -5.54
N PRO A 85 -16.91 -12.40 -4.69
CA PRO A 85 -17.56 -12.42 -3.37
C PRO A 85 -16.92 -11.41 -2.38
N GLU A 86 -15.66 -11.04 -2.58
CA GLU A 86 -15.00 -10.06 -1.72
C GLU A 86 -15.50 -8.64 -1.99
N SER A 87 -15.92 -8.32 -3.22
CA SER A 87 -16.45 -7.00 -3.56
C SER A 87 -17.83 -6.77 -2.97
N ARG A 88 -18.04 -5.55 -2.42
CA ARG A 88 -19.36 -5.11 -1.93
C ARG A 88 -20.34 -4.80 -3.06
N GLY A 89 -19.80 -4.46 -4.22
CA GLY A 89 -20.57 -4.12 -5.42
C GLY A 89 -20.79 -5.32 -6.34
N GLU A 90 -20.37 -6.52 -5.95
CA GLU A 90 -20.49 -7.76 -6.75
C GLU A 90 -19.89 -7.62 -8.15
N TYR A 91 -18.71 -6.99 -8.24
CA TYR A 91 -17.94 -6.83 -9.47
C TYR A 91 -16.44 -6.89 -9.18
N CYS A 92 -15.67 -7.24 -10.19
CA CYS A 92 -14.21 -7.17 -10.13
C CYS A 92 -13.67 -6.31 -11.29
N LEU A 93 -12.40 -5.92 -11.17
CA LEU A 93 -11.63 -5.36 -12.26
C LEU A 93 -10.70 -6.44 -12.79
N VAL A 94 -10.64 -6.57 -14.11
CA VAL A 94 -9.60 -7.30 -14.84
C VAL A 94 -8.68 -6.27 -15.45
N GLU A 95 -7.40 -6.27 -15.04
CA GLU A 95 -6.43 -5.26 -15.42
C GLU A 95 -5.23 -5.91 -16.12
N ALA A 96 -4.62 -5.21 -17.07
CA ALA A 96 -3.35 -5.63 -17.64
C ALA A 96 -2.28 -5.71 -16.54
N PHE A 97 -1.57 -6.83 -16.48
CA PHE A 97 -0.37 -6.89 -15.63
C PHE A 97 0.73 -6.07 -16.30
N VAL A 98 1.21 -5.07 -15.57
CA VAL A 98 2.36 -4.27 -15.99
C VAL A 98 3.57 -4.69 -15.17
N PRO A 99 4.61 -5.24 -15.81
CA PRO A 99 5.89 -5.47 -15.15
C PRO A 99 6.53 -4.12 -14.79
N GLY A 100 7.39 -4.11 -13.76
CA GLY A 100 8.08 -2.90 -13.36
C GLY A 100 8.20 -2.76 -11.85
N ARG A 101 8.93 -1.73 -11.44
CA ARG A 101 9.12 -1.39 -10.02
C ARG A 101 7.85 -0.79 -9.47
N ARG A 102 7.52 -1.18 -8.26
CA ARG A 102 6.34 -0.65 -7.55
C ARG A 102 6.79 0.25 -6.42
N VAL A 103 6.32 1.49 -6.45
CA VAL A 103 6.62 2.48 -5.42
C VAL A 103 5.35 3.05 -4.82
N THR A 104 5.48 3.63 -3.63
CA THR A 104 4.41 4.40 -2.98
C THR A 104 4.86 5.84 -2.85
N VAL A 105 4.05 6.76 -3.36
CA VAL A 105 4.18 8.21 -3.12
C VAL A 105 3.20 8.58 -2.02
N ASN A 106 3.73 9.01 -0.86
CA ASN A 106 2.93 9.64 0.19
C ASN A 106 3.05 11.14 0.07
N ALA A 107 1.93 11.83 0.13
CA ALA A 107 1.88 13.27 -0.04
C ALA A 107 0.77 13.90 0.82
N PHE A 108 0.78 15.22 0.90
CA PHE A 108 -0.29 16.01 1.47
C PHE A 108 -0.70 17.12 0.50
N SER A 109 -1.98 17.22 0.19
CA SER A 109 -2.51 18.35 -0.56
C SER A 109 -2.84 19.49 0.41
N LEU A 110 -2.38 20.69 0.12
CA LEU A 110 -2.64 21.89 0.89
C LEU A 110 -3.06 23.01 -0.07
N ASP A 111 -4.30 23.45 0.04
CA ASP A 111 -4.90 24.47 -0.81
C ASP A 111 -4.73 24.16 -2.31
N GLY A 112 -5.02 22.94 -2.70
CA GLY A 112 -4.87 22.45 -4.08
C GLY A 112 -3.43 22.19 -4.53
N LYS A 113 -2.43 22.47 -3.69
CA LYS A 113 -1.02 22.21 -3.98
C LYS A 113 -0.61 20.86 -3.45
N PHE A 114 -0.21 19.96 -4.32
CA PHE A 114 0.33 18.66 -3.97
C PHE A 114 1.75 18.79 -3.42
N VAL A 115 1.96 18.37 -2.17
CA VAL A 115 3.27 18.37 -1.50
C VAL A 115 3.72 16.92 -1.33
N PRO A 116 4.65 16.42 -2.15
CA PRO A 116 5.19 15.08 -1.99
C PRO A 116 6.04 15.01 -0.72
N LEU A 117 5.92 13.91 0.03
CA LEU A 117 6.65 13.69 1.28
C LEU A 117 7.64 12.54 1.12
N THR A 118 7.16 11.32 0.88
CA THR A 118 8.03 10.16 0.70
C THR A 118 7.73 9.43 -0.59
N VAL A 119 8.78 8.98 -1.28
CA VAL A 119 8.70 7.95 -2.32
C VAL A 119 9.43 6.73 -1.80
N THR A 120 8.71 5.61 -1.65
CA THR A 120 9.23 4.37 -1.06
C THR A 120 9.16 3.22 -2.03
N ASP A 121 10.19 2.38 -2.07
CA ASP A 121 10.09 1.06 -2.70
C ASP A 121 9.16 0.14 -1.92
N ARG A 122 8.48 -0.75 -2.63
CA ARG A 122 7.62 -1.78 -2.07
C ARG A 122 8.27 -3.16 -2.25
N GLY A 123 8.86 -3.70 -1.19
CA GLY A 123 9.29 -5.11 -1.16
C GLY A 123 8.07 -6.02 -1.21
N GLN A 124 7.92 -6.80 -2.28
CA GLN A 124 6.74 -7.62 -2.52
C GLN A 124 6.84 -8.98 -1.82
N ALA A 125 5.71 -9.52 -1.37
CA ALA A 125 5.62 -10.90 -0.92
C ALA A 125 5.70 -11.85 -2.13
N PRO A 126 6.26 -13.06 -1.94
CA PRO A 126 6.19 -14.09 -2.97
C PRO A 126 4.74 -14.60 -3.14
N PRO A 127 4.44 -15.29 -4.26
CA PRO A 127 3.16 -15.97 -4.41
C PRO A 127 2.88 -16.89 -3.20
N PRO A 128 1.60 -17.05 -2.81
CA PRO A 128 0.38 -16.57 -3.48
C PRO A 128 -0.03 -15.12 -3.12
N ALA A 129 0.73 -14.40 -2.33
CA ALA A 129 0.40 -13.08 -1.78
C ALA A 129 0.68 -11.95 -2.78
N PHE A 130 0.02 -11.94 -3.93
CA PHE A 130 0.23 -10.92 -4.95
C PHE A 130 -0.08 -9.50 -4.45
N GLY A 131 0.85 -8.57 -4.71
CA GLY A 131 0.67 -7.15 -4.36
C GLY A 131 0.88 -6.80 -2.88
N VAL A 132 0.99 -7.79 -1.98
CA VAL A 132 1.19 -7.56 -0.54
C VAL A 132 2.61 -7.08 -0.27
N PRO A 133 2.81 -5.88 0.29
CA PRO A 133 4.16 -5.44 0.64
C PRO A 133 4.67 -6.13 1.90
N LEU A 134 5.94 -6.56 1.87
CA LEU A 134 6.70 -7.03 3.03
C LEU A 134 7.71 -5.99 3.52
N ALA A 135 7.94 -4.94 2.75
CA ALA A 135 8.73 -3.80 3.20
C ALA A 135 8.32 -2.52 2.46
N HIS A 136 8.49 -1.39 3.15
CA HIS A 136 8.58 -0.06 2.56
C HIS A 136 9.96 0.49 2.87
N LEU A 137 10.70 0.91 1.85
CA LEU A 137 12.08 1.42 1.98
C LEU A 137 12.15 2.84 1.44
N TRP A 138 12.63 3.75 2.26
CA TRP A 138 12.86 5.15 1.89
C TRP A 138 14.35 5.51 2.04
N PRO A 139 14.88 6.35 1.12
CA PRO A 139 14.30 6.75 -0.15
C PRO A 139 14.15 5.56 -1.10
N ALA A 140 13.25 5.66 -2.09
CA ALA A 140 13.21 4.68 -3.17
C ALA A 140 14.54 4.70 -3.95
N GLU A 141 15.00 3.54 -4.39
CA GLU A 141 16.24 3.41 -5.17
C GLU A 141 15.96 3.70 -6.66
N LEU A 142 15.60 4.95 -6.92
CA LEU A 142 15.21 5.46 -8.22
C LEU A 142 16.16 6.60 -8.63
N ASP A 143 16.31 6.81 -9.92
CA ASP A 143 16.94 8.03 -10.39
C ASP A 143 15.99 9.24 -10.23
N PRO A 144 16.53 10.48 -10.33
CA PRO A 144 15.71 11.68 -10.15
C PRO A 144 14.57 11.82 -11.17
N LEU A 145 14.70 11.30 -12.39
CA LEU A 145 13.66 11.35 -13.43
C LEU A 145 12.52 10.39 -13.08
N GLU A 146 12.85 9.19 -12.64
CA GLU A 146 11.86 8.19 -12.17
C GLU A 146 11.08 8.71 -10.95
N VAL A 147 11.79 9.33 -9.98
CA VAL A 147 11.13 9.98 -8.82
C VAL A 147 10.20 11.09 -9.30
N GLY A 148 10.67 11.95 -10.22
CA GLY A 148 9.87 13.01 -10.81
C GLY A 148 8.61 12.48 -11.48
N ALA A 149 8.74 11.47 -12.34
CA ALA A 149 7.63 10.84 -13.05
C ALA A 149 6.60 10.23 -12.09
N ALA A 150 7.06 9.54 -11.03
CA ALA A 150 6.17 8.97 -10.02
C ALA A 150 5.39 10.06 -9.26
N VAL A 151 6.06 11.13 -8.87
CA VAL A 151 5.45 12.28 -8.16
C VAL A 151 4.48 13.03 -9.06
N GLU A 152 4.84 13.29 -10.32
CA GLU A 152 3.98 13.98 -11.29
C GLU A 152 2.70 13.19 -11.58
N THR A 153 2.81 11.87 -11.76
CA THR A 153 1.64 10.98 -11.97
C THR A 153 0.73 11.01 -10.74
N ALA A 154 1.29 10.93 -9.53
CA ALA A 154 0.53 11.01 -8.29
C ALA A 154 -0.16 12.37 -8.12
N ALA A 155 0.54 13.47 -8.44
CA ALA A 155 0.03 14.83 -8.37
C ALA A 155 -1.08 15.07 -9.40
N ALA A 156 -0.91 14.60 -10.64
CA ALA A 156 -1.93 14.68 -11.68
C ALA A 156 -3.21 13.95 -11.28
N ALA A 157 -3.08 12.73 -10.72
CA ALA A 157 -4.22 11.96 -10.23
C ALA A 157 -4.92 12.65 -9.05
N ALA A 158 -4.18 13.19 -8.08
CA ALA A 158 -4.76 13.89 -6.94
C ALA A 158 -5.54 15.14 -7.38
N ARG A 159 -4.99 15.94 -8.30
CA ARG A 159 -5.67 17.10 -8.89
C ARG A 159 -6.94 16.72 -9.64
N ALA A 160 -6.87 15.69 -10.49
CA ALA A 160 -8.00 15.22 -11.28
C ALA A 160 -9.16 14.74 -10.40
N LEU A 161 -8.85 14.14 -9.24
CA LEU A 161 -9.85 13.71 -8.26
C LEU A 161 -10.37 14.84 -7.37
N GLY A 162 -9.87 16.07 -7.52
CA GLY A 162 -10.28 17.22 -6.70
C GLY A 162 -9.80 17.11 -5.24
N ILE A 163 -8.65 16.51 -4.99
CA ILE A 163 -8.10 16.41 -3.63
C ILE A 163 -7.32 17.68 -3.31
N GLU A 164 -8.01 18.66 -2.75
CA GLU A 164 -7.44 19.97 -2.44
C GLU A 164 -6.75 20.01 -1.07
N ARG A 165 -7.19 19.18 -0.13
CA ARG A 165 -6.67 19.16 1.24
C ARG A 165 -6.61 17.73 1.79
N GLY A 166 -5.54 17.43 2.53
CA GLY A 166 -5.37 16.17 3.23
C GLY A 166 -4.36 15.21 2.60
N PRO A 167 -4.09 14.10 3.29
CA PRO A 167 -3.08 13.13 2.87
C PRO A 167 -3.55 12.27 1.70
N THR A 168 -2.59 11.90 0.87
CA THR A 168 -2.76 10.87 -0.16
C THR A 168 -1.67 9.82 -0.07
N THR A 169 -2.04 8.58 -0.38
CA THR A 169 -1.09 7.50 -0.65
C THR A 169 -1.36 6.95 -2.04
N THR A 170 -0.35 6.99 -2.89
CA THR A 170 -0.46 6.64 -4.30
C THR A 170 0.52 5.55 -4.65
N GLN A 171 0.04 4.46 -5.21
CA GLN A 171 0.86 3.37 -5.73
C GLN A 171 1.12 3.61 -7.21
N ILE A 172 2.39 3.61 -7.58
CA ILE A 172 2.87 3.82 -8.94
C ILE A 172 3.63 2.57 -9.41
N ILE A 173 3.46 2.21 -10.67
CA ILE A 173 4.26 1.22 -11.36
C ILE A 173 5.17 1.97 -12.33
N LEU A 174 6.47 1.77 -12.19
CA LEU A 174 7.47 2.27 -13.13
C LEU A 174 7.80 1.13 -14.09
N GLY A 175 7.18 1.18 -15.24
CA GLY A 175 7.37 0.24 -16.34
C GLY A 175 8.16 0.86 -17.48
N ASP A 176 8.34 0.11 -18.57
CA ASP A 176 9.08 0.55 -19.75
C ASP A 176 8.45 1.78 -20.43
N ASP A 177 7.12 1.91 -20.35
CA ASP A 177 6.36 3.04 -20.91
C ASP A 177 6.22 4.22 -19.92
N GLY A 178 6.95 4.22 -18.79
CA GLY A 178 6.95 5.27 -17.80
C GLY A 178 6.14 4.96 -16.53
N ALA A 179 5.71 6.02 -15.84
CA ALA A 179 4.99 5.90 -14.57
C ALA A 179 3.48 5.71 -14.80
N LEU A 180 2.94 4.62 -14.27
CA LEU A 180 1.50 4.30 -14.34
C LEU A 180 0.88 4.32 -12.95
N LEU A 181 -0.28 4.95 -12.84
CA LEU A 181 -1.06 4.93 -11.61
C LEU A 181 -1.66 3.53 -11.38
N ALA A 182 -1.20 2.84 -10.37
CA ALA A 182 -1.85 1.61 -9.93
C ALA A 182 -3.05 1.91 -9.01
N LYS A 183 -2.87 2.79 -8.01
CA LYS A 183 -3.90 3.08 -7.01
C LYS A 183 -3.65 4.41 -6.31
N LEU A 184 -4.70 5.21 -6.12
CA LEU A 184 -4.68 6.36 -5.23
C LEU A 184 -5.73 6.20 -4.13
N SER A 185 -5.39 6.61 -2.92
CA SER A 185 -6.31 6.71 -1.78
C SER A 185 -6.12 8.07 -1.10
N ALA A 186 -7.22 8.81 -0.91
CA ALA A 186 -7.21 10.11 -0.22
C ALA A 186 -7.24 9.92 1.30
N ARG A 187 -6.21 9.31 1.83
CA ARG A 187 -5.98 9.03 3.25
C ARG A 187 -4.54 8.64 3.49
N VAL A 188 -4.16 8.59 4.75
CA VAL A 188 -2.89 8.00 5.18
C VAL A 188 -2.82 6.52 4.78
N GLY A 189 -1.68 6.09 4.30
CA GLY A 189 -1.42 4.71 3.91
C GLY A 189 -1.48 3.75 5.10
N GLY A 190 -1.97 2.52 4.85
CA GLY A 190 -2.14 1.49 5.89
C GLY A 190 -0.88 0.66 6.18
N GLY A 191 0.26 1.00 5.59
CA GLY A 191 1.52 0.28 5.69
C GLY A 191 2.53 0.91 6.64
N HIS A 192 2.10 1.56 7.72
CA HIS A 192 2.94 2.39 8.59
C HIS A 192 3.59 3.56 7.85
N ASP A 193 2.94 4.04 6.79
CA ASP A 193 3.45 5.13 5.95
C ASP A 193 3.62 6.43 6.74
N ALA A 194 2.71 6.73 7.69
CA ALA A 194 2.84 7.91 8.54
C ALA A 194 3.99 7.81 9.53
N GLU A 195 4.16 6.63 10.15
CA GLU A 195 5.28 6.39 11.06
C GLU A 195 6.62 6.45 10.31
N LEU A 196 6.67 5.89 9.09
CA LEU A 196 7.84 6.00 8.21
C LEU A 196 8.11 7.45 7.85
N CYS A 197 7.10 8.21 7.45
CA CYS A 197 7.22 9.63 7.12
C CYS A 197 7.77 10.43 8.31
N ARG A 198 7.30 10.15 9.53
CA ARG A 198 7.75 10.82 10.74
C ARG A 198 9.22 10.53 11.04
N VAL A 199 9.69 9.29 10.95
CA VAL A 199 11.10 8.98 11.23
C VAL A 199 12.03 9.39 10.09
N ALA A 200 11.54 9.41 8.85
CA ALA A 200 12.31 9.80 7.66
C ALA A 200 12.46 11.32 7.54
N LEU A 201 11.37 12.06 7.77
CA LEU A 201 11.29 13.49 7.49
C LEU A 201 11.01 14.36 8.72
N GLY A 202 10.60 13.77 9.86
CA GLY A 202 10.09 14.53 11.01
C GLY A 202 8.65 15.03 10.84
N VAL A 203 7.96 14.69 9.74
CA VAL A 203 6.59 15.13 9.45
C VAL A 203 5.58 14.15 10.05
N ASP A 204 4.73 14.61 10.97
CA ASP A 204 3.67 13.80 11.57
C ASP A 204 2.41 13.82 10.69
N LEU A 205 2.39 12.94 9.69
CA LEU A 205 1.30 12.85 8.74
C LEU A 205 -0.03 12.43 9.39
N ASN A 206 0.00 11.72 10.54
CA ASN A 206 -1.22 11.37 11.29
C ASN A 206 -1.83 12.61 11.94
N ALA A 207 -1.00 13.44 12.60
CA ALA A 207 -1.46 14.69 13.22
C ALA A 207 -2.05 15.63 12.17
N LEU A 208 -1.36 15.81 11.03
CA LEU A 208 -1.83 16.64 9.92
C LEU A 208 -3.14 16.13 9.31
N ALA A 209 -3.30 14.80 9.20
CA ALA A 209 -4.53 14.21 8.70
C ALA A 209 -5.70 14.47 9.66
N VAL A 210 -5.47 14.40 10.98
CA VAL A 210 -6.48 14.70 12.00
C VAL A 210 -6.82 16.19 11.99
N ALA A 211 -5.84 17.09 11.96
CA ALA A 211 -6.05 18.52 11.86
C ALA A 211 -6.89 18.90 10.63
N ALA A 212 -6.54 18.33 9.46
CA ALA A 212 -7.32 18.53 8.23
C ALA A 212 -8.77 18.02 8.36
N ALA A 213 -8.97 16.87 9.02
CA ALA A 213 -10.32 16.30 9.22
C ALA A 213 -11.16 17.14 10.22
N LEU A 214 -10.53 17.83 11.14
CA LEU A 214 -11.18 18.74 12.09
C LEU A 214 -11.40 20.14 11.52
N GLY A 215 -10.87 20.43 10.31
CA GLY A 215 -10.93 21.75 9.69
C GLY A 215 -9.95 22.74 10.32
N GLU A 216 -8.96 22.26 11.08
CA GLU A 216 -7.91 23.08 11.66
C GLU A 216 -6.90 23.52 10.58
N ASP A 217 -6.24 24.64 10.78
CA ASP A 217 -5.24 25.13 9.84
C ASP A 217 -4.01 24.20 9.85
N VAL A 218 -3.58 23.81 8.66
CA VAL A 218 -2.32 23.13 8.40
C VAL A 218 -1.42 24.09 7.65
N HIS A 219 -0.22 24.30 8.14
CA HIS A 219 0.72 25.25 7.56
C HIS A 219 1.81 24.54 6.75
N ARG A 220 2.29 25.19 5.70
CA ARG A 220 3.30 24.63 4.80
C ARG A 220 4.60 24.22 5.50
N HIS A 221 4.99 24.94 6.56
CA HIS A 221 6.21 24.62 7.30
C HIS A 221 6.11 23.29 8.06
N GLU A 222 4.90 22.83 8.41
CA GLU A 222 4.67 21.53 9.05
C GLU A 222 4.89 20.34 8.09
N LEU A 223 4.90 20.62 6.78
CA LEU A 223 5.20 19.65 5.71
C LEU A 223 6.70 19.68 5.32
N ALA A 224 7.48 20.57 5.90
CA ALA A 224 8.90 20.67 5.60
C ALA A 224 9.68 19.60 6.38
N PRO A 225 10.64 18.91 5.73
CA PRO A 225 11.49 17.94 6.42
C PRO A 225 12.31 18.58 7.53
N THR A 226 12.28 17.98 8.71
CA THR A 226 13.06 18.38 9.90
C THR A 226 14.00 17.29 10.40
N ALA A 227 13.78 16.03 10.03
CA ALA A 227 14.66 14.92 10.35
C ALA A 227 15.81 14.80 9.35
N GLN A 228 16.95 14.29 9.83
CA GLN A 228 18.15 14.08 9.04
C GLN A 228 18.58 12.61 9.18
N VAL A 229 17.86 11.72 8.51
CA VAL A 229 18.27 10.32 8.37
C VAL A 229 18.52 10.00 6.91
N GLY A 230 19.48 9.11 6.61
CA GLY A 230 19.76 8.72 5.23
C GLY A 230 18.85 7.59 4.73
N GLY A 231 18.14 6.90 5.63
CA GLY A 231 17.18 5.86 5.26
C GLY A 231 16.19 5.51 6.35
N ALA A 232 15.03 5.00 5.92
CA ALA A 232 13.99 4.46 6.80
C ALA A 232 13.37 3.20 6.16
N CYS A 233 13.02 2.23 7.00
CA CYS A 233 12.43 0.97 6.58
C CYS A 233 11.26 0.59 7.49
N VAL A 234 10.14 0.22 6.89
CA VAL A 234 9.12 -0.60 7.53
C VAL A 234 9.28 -2.03 7.02
N ARG A 235 9.61 -2.97 7.89
CA ARG A 235 9.66 -4.40 7.59
C ARG A 235 8.46 -5.09 8.20
N PHE A 236 7.64 -5.75 7.40
CA PHE A 236 6.52 -6.53 7.90
C PHE A 236 6.95 -7.93 8.30
N LEU A 237 6.36 -8.42 9.38
CA LEU A 237 6.59 -9.75 9.94
C LEU A 237 5.51 -10.70 9.49
N VAL A 238 5.91 -11.92 9.18
CA VAL A 238 5.02 -13.04 8.83
C VAL A 238 5.26 -14.16 9.82
N ALA A 239 4.20 -14.70 10.38
CA ALA A 239 4.26 -15.86 11.27
C ALA A 239 4.01 -17.16 10.48
N PRO A 240 4.57 -18.28 10.92
CA PRO A 240 4.19 -19.60 10.40
C PRO A 240 2.69 -19.86 10.60
N PRO A 241 2.02 -20.62 9.71
CA PRO A 241 0.63 -21.04 9.92
C PRO A 241 0.47 -21.82 11.22
N GLY A 242 -0.67 -21.62 11.90
CA GLY A 242 -1.01 -22.28 13.16
C GLY A 242 -1.49 -21.32 14.24
N ALA A 243 -1.92 -21.86 15.38
CA ALA A 243 -2.34 -21.06 16.52
C ALA A 243 -1.13 -20.43 17.22
N LEU A 244 -1.09 -19.11 17.33
CA LEU A 244 -0.03 -18.38 18.01
C LEU A 244 -0.04 -18.74 19.51
N ARG A 245 1.07 -19.23 20.03
CA ARG A 245 1.28 -19.53 21.47
C ARG A 245 2.00 -18.37 22.16
N GLU A 246 3.10 -17.92 21.60
CA GLU A 246 3.89 -16.82 22.13
C GLU A 246 4.72 -16.14 21.05
N VAL A 247 5.22 -14.94 21.36
CA VAL A 247 6.20 -14.22 20.52
C VAL A 247 7.46 -14.02 21.36
N ARG A 248 8.58 -14.50 20.89
CA ARG A 248 9.88 -14.45 21.56
C ARG A 248 10.81 -13.44 20.92
N GLY A 249 11.78 -12.96 21.66
CA GLY A 249 12.91 -12.18 21.15
C GLY A 249 12.64 -10.70 20.92
N LEU A 250 11.47 -10.18 21.33
CA LEU A 250 11.10 -8.76 21.12
C LEU A 250 12.10 -7.78 21.73
N GLU A 251 12.58 -8.03 22.97
CA GLU A 251 13.56 -7.17 23.62
C GLU A 251 14.90 -7.16 22.88
N ARG A 252 15.36 -8.33 22.43
CA ARG A 252 16.59 -8.44 21.63
C ARG A 252 16.47 -7.78 20.27
N ALA A 253 15.31 -7.83 19.67
CA ALA A 253 15.03 -7.16 18.41
C ALA A 253 14.96 -5.64 18.59
N ALA A 254 14.35 -5.17 19.68
CA ALA A 254 14.27 -3.74 20.00
C ALA A 254 15.64 -3.12 20.35
N ALA A 255 16.59 -3.93 20.81
CA ALA A 255 17.96 -3.51 21.10
C ALA A 255 18.86 -3.42 19.85
N VAL A 256 18.38 -3.77 18.67
CA VAL A 256 19.15 -3.58 17.41
C VAL A 256 19.26 -2.08 17.12
N GLU A 257 20.47 -1.61 16.87
CA GLU A 257 20.73 -0.23 16.52
C GLU A 257 19.93 0.16 15.26
N GLY A 258 19.34 1.36 15.27
CA GLY A 258 18.48 1.85 14.19
C GLY A 258 17.02 1.45 14.31
N VAL A 259 16.64 0.47 15.13
CA VAL A 259 15.23 0.13 15.38
C VAL A 259 14.54 1.25 16.15
N ARG A 260 13.41 1.73 15.62
CA ARG A 260 12.58 2.81 16.19
C ARG A 260 11.27 2.32 16.79
N GLY A 261 10.86 1.11 16.41
CA GLY A 261 9.65 0.50 16.98
C GLY A 261 9.37 -0.87 16.41
N ILE A 262 8.71 -1.69 17.21
CA ILE A 262 8.22 -3.01 16.84
C ILE A 262 6.75 -3.09 17.22
N ARG A 263 5.92 -3.56 16.32
CA ARG A 263 4.49 -3.80 16.56
C ARG A 263 4.16 -5.25 16.26
N VAL A 264 3.59 -5.94 17.23
CA VAL A 264 2.97 -7.26 17.04
C VAL A 264 1.46 -7.05 16.93
N TYR A 265 0.85 -7.56 15.87
CA TYR A 265 -0.56 -7.30 15.56
C TYR A 265 -1.53 -8.27 16.23
N ARG A 266 -1.04 -9.41 16.67
CA ARG A 266 -1.89 -10.50 17.18
C ARG A 266 -1.44 -10.96 18.56
N LYS A 267 -2.41 -11.42 19.33
CA LYS A 267 -2.18 -11.99 20.67
C LYS A 267 -2.17 -13.53 20.59
N PRO A 268 -1.63 -14.23 21.58
CA PRO A 268 -1.77 -15.67 21.71
C PRO A 268 -3.21 -16.12 21.54
N GLY A 269 -3.42 -17.26 20.87
CA GLY A 269 -4.71 -17.79 20.48
C GLY A 269 -5.14 -17.42 19.03
N HIS A 270 -4.53 -16.40 18.41
CA HIS A 270 -4.82 -16.08 17.01
C HIS A 270 -4.29 -17.18 16.08
N VAL A 271 -5.11 -17.61 15.11
CA VAL A 271 -4.70 -18.58 14.08
C VAL A 271 -4.16 -17.86 12.87
N PHE A 272 -2.87 -18.05 12.58
CA PHE A 272 -2.26 -17.61 11.33
C PHE A 272 -2.50 -18.62 10.22
N HIS A 273 -2.78 -18.10 9.05
CA HIS A 273 -2.85 -18.84 7.80
C HIS A 273 -1.69 -18.45 6.89
N GLU A 274 -1.60 -19.09 5.74
CA GLU A 274 -0.69 -18.66 4.69
C GLU A 274 -0.94 -17.18 4.33
N LEU A 275 0.14 -16.43 4.11
CA LEU A 275 0.05 -15.02 3.72
C LEU A 275 -0.62 -14.88 2.34
N ARG A 276 -1.75 -14.20 2.28
CA ARG A 276 -2.49 -13.91 1.04
C ARG A 276 -2.87 -12.45 0.91
N ARG A 277 -3.01 -11.74 2.03
CA ARG A 277 -3.43 -10.35 2.11
C ARG A 277 -2.70 -9.60 3.23
N ALA A 278 -2.72 -8.28 3.18
CA ALA A 278 -1.98 -7.46 4.13
C ALA A 278 -2.37 -7.69 5.60
N SER A 279 -3.62 -8.09 5.87
CA SER A 279 -4.10 -8.40 7.23
C SER A 279 -3.56 -9.69 7.83
N ASP A 280 -2.93 -10.55 7.01
CA ASP A 280 -2.34 -11.81 7.46
C ASP A 280 -0.93 -11.61 8.04
N ARG A 281 -0.38 -10.41 7.91
CA ARG A 281 0.91 -10.05 8.52
C ARG A 281 0.81 -10.11 10.03
N ALA A 282 1.90 -10.56 10.68
CA ALA A 282 1.97 -10.77 12.12
C ALA A 282 2.42 -9.51 12.90
N GLY A 283 3.13 -8.61 12.23
CA GLY A 283 3.66 -7.40 12.85
C GLY A 283 4.44 -6.54 11.88
N ALA A 284 5.11 -5.52 12.41
CA ALA A 284 6.02 -4.66 11.67
C ALA A 284 7.16 -4.16 12.56
N ILE A 285 8.29 -3.88 11.93
CA ILE A 285 9.46 -3.20 12.50
C ILE A 285 9.66 -1.91 11.74
N LEU A 286 9.87 -0.82 12.45
CA LEU A 286 10.29 0.47 11.92
C LEU A 286 11.75 0.69 12.28
N ALA A 287 12.59 0.97 11.30
CA ALA A 287 14.01 1.24 11.50
C ALA A 287 14.48 2.43 10.67
N THR A 288 15.57 3.07 11.10
CA THR A 288 16.28 4.15 10.40
C THR A 288 17.76 3.82 10.33
N GLY A 289 18.49 4.49 9.45
CA GLY A 289 19.93 4.36 9.30
C GLY A 289 20.54 5.58 8.62
N ASP A 290 21.87 5.62 8.58
CA ASP A 290 22.63 6.65 7.88
C ASP A 290 22.48 6.52 6.35
N THR A 291 22.16 5.32 5.90
CA THR A 291 21.77 5.01 4.51
C THR A 291 20.50 4.18 4.49
N ARG A 292 19.88 4.11 3.30
CA ARG A 292 18.75 3.19 3.02
C ARG A 292 19.13 1.73 3.33
N GLY A 293 20.37 1.35 2.99
CA GLY A 293 20.89 0.01 3.25
C GLY A 293 20.97 -0.32 4.74
N ASP A 294 21.46 0.63 5.56
CA ASP A 294 21.56 0.45 7.02
C ASP A 294 20.18 0.30 7.66
N ALA A 295 19.22 1.13 7.27
CA ALA A 295 17.84 1.01 7.75
C ALA A 295 17.22 -0.36 7.41
N HIS A 296 17.47 -0.86 6.20
CA HIS A 296 17.00 -2.18 5.77
C HIS A 296 17.70 -3.31 6.53
N ALA A 297 19.01 -3.22 6.71
CA ALA A 297 19.80 -4.20 7.45
C ALA A 297 19.34 -4.29 8.92
N ALA A 298 19.17 -3.15 9.60
CA ALA A 298 18.66 -3.08 10.96
C ALA A 298 17.28 -3.72 11.11
N ALA A 299 16.36 -3.42 10.17
CA ALA A 299 15.02 -4.01 10.18
C ALA A 299 15.04 -5.54 9.97
N ASN A 300 15.91 -6.04 9.07
CA ASN A 300 16.06 -7.47 8.82
C ASN A 300 16.72 -8.19 10.00
N GLU A 301 17.74 -7.61 10.61
CA GLU A 301 18.39 -8.16 11.81
C GLU A 301 17.41 -8.25 12.98
N ALA A 302 16.62 -7.21 13.22
CA ALA A 302 15.59 -7.24 14.24
C ALA A 302 14.51 -8.29 13.94
N ALA A 303 14.09 -8.43 12.67
CA ALA A 303 13.13 -9.46 12.26
C ALA A 303 13.64 -10.87 12.52
N ALA A 304 14.93 -11.14 12.26
CA ALA A 304 15.57 -12.43 12.51
C ALA A 304 15.66 -12.82 13.99
N ARG A 305 15.52 -11.84 14.91
CA ARG A 305 15.52 -12.07 16.36
C ARG A 305 14.13 -12.39 16.93
N ILE A 306 13.07 -12.21 16.12
CA ILE A 306 11.69 -12.44 16.54
C ILE A 306 11.22 -13.81 16.09
N ASP A 307 10.71 -14.59 17.03
CA ASP A 307 10.14 -15.91 16.75
C ASP A 307 8.65 -15.93 17.13
N PHE A 308 7.80 -16.22 16.16
CA PHE A 308 6.37 -16.48 16.36
C PHE A 308 6.16 -17.98 16.55
N VAL A 309 6.06 -18.41 17.81
CA VAL A 309 5.84 -19.82 18.14
C VAL A 309 4.38 -20.16 17.89
N THR A 310 4.13 -20.96 16.85
CA THR A 310 2.80 -21.45 16.51
C THR A 310 2.69 -22.94 16.79
N GLY A 311 1.47 -23.44 17.01
CA GLY A 311 1.16 -24.85 17.20
C GLY A 311 0.00 -25.30 16.36
N ALA A 312 -0.30 -26.60 16.40
CA ALA A 312 -1.47 -27.14 15.74
C ALA A 312 -2.74 -26.40 16.18
N VAL A 313 -3.65 -26.18 15.25
CA VAL A 313 -4.99 -25.67 15.56
C VAL A 313 -5.76 -26.84 16.15
N GLU A 314 -5.97 -26.84 17.47
CA GLU A 314 -6.88 -27.78 18.09
C GLU A 314 -8.28 -27.47 17.56
N ALA A 315 -8.93 -28.47 16.98
CA ALA A 315 -10.32 -28.33 16.59
C ALA A 315 -11.11 -27.99 17.88
N LEU A 316 -11.72 -26.81 17.90
CA LEU A 316 -12.68 -26.47 18.95
C LEU A 316 -13.81 -27.50 18.84
N ALA A 317 -13.86 -28.41 19.81
CA ALA A 317 -14.93 -29.43 19.96
C ALA A 317 -16.25 -28.76 20.31
#